data_10c9ce5640eff7e3ba8aee17cfbfa6cf
#
_entry.id   10c9ce5640eff7e3ba8aee17cfbfa6cf
#
_cell.length_a   1.000
_cell.length_b   1.000
_cell.length_c   1.000
_cell.angle_alpha   90.00
_cell.angle_beta   90.00
_cell.angle_gamma   90.00
#
_symmetry.space_group_name_H-M   'P 1'
#
loop_
_entity.id
_entity.type
_entity.pdbx_description
1 polymer ?
#
loop_
_entity_poly.entity_id
_entity_poly.type
_entity_poly.pdbx_seq_one_letter_code
_entity_poly.pdbx_strand_id
1 'polypeptide(L)'
;MASSALTVAGIGLIAAAPASAVDHSYELPYPAGESYLVTQGPEGTYSHTGPYNEYAWDFALPANYEVSAAQGGTVLVSDWSPYWQNGIEVIIRHSNGQCTHYAHLNRAIHNTGDWVPQGRIIGWSGATGAANGAHLHFQVINRNTRVGIPATLQGWTPPTGSRPVSVNTRA
;
A
#
# COMPACT_ATOMS: atom_id res chain seq x y z
N MET A 1 70.90 -2.89 -22.44
CA MET A 1 69.99 -3.78 -21.70
C MET A 1 68.93 -2.88 -21.09
N ALA A 2 67.71 -2.80 -21.76
CA ALA A 2 66.61 -1.98 -21.29
C ALA A 2 65.59 -2.92 -20.64
N SER A 3 65.31 -2.69 -19.37
CA SER A 3 64.30 -3.43 -18.61
C SER A 3 62.96 -2.74 -18.73
N SER A 4 62.00 -3.36 -19.35
CA SER A 4 60.62 -2.87 -19.47
C SER A 4 59.83 -3.29 -18.23
N ALA A 5 59.40 -2.32 -17.43
CA ALA A 5 58.48 -2.57 -16.33
C ALA A 5 57.03 -2.64 -16.86
N LEU A 6 56.37 -3.75 -16.63
CA LEU A 6 54.97 -4.00 -16.94
C LEU A 6 54.11 -3.45 -15.80
N THR A 7 53.37 -2.37 -16.05
CA THR A 7 52.39 -1.83 -15.09
C THR A 7 51.08 -2.61 -15.23
N VAL A 8 50.74 -3.37 -14.19
CA VAL A 8 49.41 -4.04 -14.08
C VAL A 8 48.41 -2.98 -13.62
N ALA A 9 47.49 -2.62 -14.49
CA ALA A 9 46.35 -1.78 -14.13
C ALA A 9 45.35 -2.62 -13.29
N GLY A 10 45.23 -2.28 -12.03
CA GLY A 10 44.23 -2.86 -11.14
C GLY A 10 42.82 -2.46 -11.56
N ILE A 11 42.03 -3.43 -11.95
CA ILE A 11 40.58 -3.25 -12.17
C ILE A 11 39.96 -3.08 -10.79
N GLY A 12 39.67 -1.83 -10.41
CA GLY A 12 38.90 -1.52 -9.22
C GLY A 12 37.49 -2.06 -9.37
N LEU A 13 37.14 -3.05 -8.56
CA LEU A 13 35.77 -3.51 -8.41
C LEU A 13 34.95 -2.36 -7.78
N ILE A 14 34.15 -1.66 -8.57
CA ILE A 14 33.20 -0.70 -8.05
C ILE A 14 32.08 -1.55 -7.40
N ALA A 15 32.14 -1.69 -6.08
CA ALA A 15 31.06 -2.24 -5.33
C ALA A 15 29.83 -1.34 -5.57
N ALA A 16 28.79 -1.89 -6.19
CA ALA A 16 27.51 -1.21 -6.28
C ALA A 16 27.06 -0.89 -4.86
N ALA A 17 26.82 0.39 -4.58
CA ALA A 17 26.23 0.79 -3.31
C ALA A 17 24.92 -0.01 -3.14
N PRO A 18 24.63 -0.52 -1.92
CA PRO A 18 23.34 -1.16 -1.68
C PRO A 18 22.27 -0.14 -2.04
N ALA A 19 21.31 -0.56 -2.89
CA ALA A 19 20.13 0.23 -3.14
C ALA A 19 19.54 0.55 -1.76
N SER A 20 19.53 1.84 -1.40
CA SER A 20 18.90 2.28 -0.17
C SER A 20 17.47 1.73 -0.22
N ALA A 21 17.13 0.82 0.68
CA ALA A 21 15.76 0.46 0.93
C ALA A 21 15.07 1.77 1.32
N VAL A 22 14.32 2.35 0.39
CA VAL A 22 13.52 3.54 0.70
C VAL A 22 12.50 3.03 1.69
N ASP A 23 12.56 3.52 2.91
CA ASP A 23 11.60 3.16 3.96
C ASP A 23 10.25 3.75 3.55
N HIS A 24 9.46 2.95 2.83
CA HIS A 24 8.11 3.28 2.41
C HIS A 24 7.14 2.89 3.52
N SER A 25 7.28 3.58 4.66
CA SER A 25 6.32 3.44 5.74
C SER A 25 5.07 4.26 5.42
N TYR A 26 3.94 3.58 5.46
CA TYR A 26 2.61 4.15 5.34
C TYR A 26 1.93 4.10 6.70
N GLU A 27 0.96 4.97 6.94
CA GLU A 27 0.10 4.84 8.11
C GLU A 27 -0.97 3.76 7.90
N LEU A 28 -1.58 3.29 8.99
CA LEU A 28 -2.73 2.39 8.89
C LEU A 28 -3.91 3.09 8.22
N PRO A 29 -4.69 2.39 7.37
CA PRO A 29 -5.71 3.01 6.52
C PRO A 29 -7.04 3.32 7.25
N TYR A 30 -6.97 3.65 8.54
CA TYR A 30 -8.11 4.01 9.38
C TYR A 30 -7.69 5.02 10.46
N PRO A 31 -8.66 5.74 11.10
CA PRO A 31 -8.35 6.83 12.03
C PRO A 31 -7.49 6.42 13.21
N ALA A 32 -6.74 7.39 13.75
CA ALA A 32 -5.92 7.20 14.94
C ALA A 32 -6.75 6.73 16.13
N GLY A 33 -6.20 5.82 16.93
CA GLY A 33 -6.85 5.19 18.09
C GLY A 33 -7.70 3.96 17.76
N GLU A 34 -8.05 3.76 16.50
CA GLU A 34 -8.79 2.57 16.07
C GLU A 34 -7.87 1.36 15.85
N SER A 35 -8.43 0.16 15.99
CA SER A 35 -7.70 -1.11 15.87
C SER A 35 -8.59 -2.19 15.28
N TYR A 36 -8.16 -2.78 14.17
CA TYR A 36 -8.89 -3.84 13.47
C TYR A 36 -8.04 -5.09 13.29
N LEU A 37 -8.70 -6.25 13.30
CA LEU A 37 -8.03 -7.53 13.07
C LEU A 37 -7.53 -7.58 11.62
N VAL A 38 -6.27 -7.94 11.43
CA VAL A 38 -5.72 -8.37 10.14
C VAL A 38 -6.22 -9.78 9.87
N THR A 39 -7.23 -9.93 9.04
CA THR A 39 -7.81 -11.24 8.68
C THR A 39 -6.94 -11.97 7.68
N GLN A 40 -6.25 -11.23 6.82
CA GLN A 40 -5.23 -11.74 5.91
C GLN A 40 -4.14 -10.68 5.70
N GLY A 41 -2.90 -11.02 5.93
CA GLY A 41 -1.73 -10.17 5.70
C GLY A 41 -1.02 -10.51 4.39
N PRO A 42 0.16 -9.90 4.14
CA PRO A 42 1.02 -10.24 3.01
C PRO A 42 1.33 -11.74 2.94
N GLU A 43 1.48 -12.24 1.72
CA GLU A 43 1.75 -13.66 1.43
C GLU A 43 0.67 -14.62 1.98
N GLY A 44 -0.54 -14.09 2.18
CA GLY A 44 -1.69 -14.87 2.64
C GLY A 44 -2.12 -15.92 1.62
N THR A 45 -2.52 -17.10 2.10
CA THR A 45 -2.75 -18.28 1.24
C THR A 45 -4.12 -18.34 0.59
N TYR A 46 -5.05 -17.43 0.95
CA TYR A 46 -6.41 -17.46 0.41
C TYR A 46 -6.56 -16.60 -0.85
N SER A 47 -6.45 -15.27 -0.76
CA SER A 47 -6.59 -14.34 -1.88
C SER A 47 -5.37 -13.44 -2.09
N HIS A 48 -4.46 -13.35 -1.09
CA HIS A 48 -3.21 -12.60 -1.20
C HIS A 48 -2.11 -13.45 -1.83
N THR A 49 -2.39 -13.94 -3.04
CA THR A 49 -1.50 -14.77 -3.84
C THR A 49 -1.23 -14.13 -5.20
N GLY A 50 -0.02 -14.33 -5.72
CA GLY A 50 0.39 -13.82 -7.01
C GLY A 50 0.62 -12.30 -7.02
N PRO A 51 1.12 -11.75 -8.14
CA PRO A 51 1.80 -10.46 -8.17
C PRO A 51 0.90 -9.24 -7.87
N TYR A 52 -0.41 -9.40 -7.98
CA TYR A 52 -1.32 -8.25 -7.77
C TYR A 52 -1.71 -8.05 -6.31
N ASN A 53 -1.85 -9.12 -5.50
CA ASN A 53 -2.35 -9.04 -4.13
C ASN A 53 -1.38 -9.60 -3.08
N GLU A 54 -0.24 -10.14 -3.48
CA GLU A 54 0.71 -10.84 -2.60
C GLU A 54 1.09 -10.03 -1.35
N TYR A 55 1.16 -8.70 -1.47
CA TYR A 55 1.55 -7.80 -0.37
C TYR A 55 0.39 -7.02 0.23
N ALA A 56 -0.84 -7.50 0.05
CA ALA A 56 -2.03 -6.85 0.56
C ALA A 56 -2.33 -7.20 2.02
N TRP A 57 -3.17 -6.37 2.64
CA TRP A 57 -3.80 -6.60 3.95
C TRP A 57 -5.30 -6.52 3.82
N ASP A 58 -6.01 -7.44 4.47
CA ASP A 58 -7.43 -7.35 4.75
C ASP A 58 -7.65 -7.03 6.22
N PHE A 59 -8.25 -5.89 6.50
CA PHE A 59 -8.59 -5.45 7.84
C PHE A 59 -10.10 -5.65 8.06
N ALA A 60 -10.48 -6.27 9.19
CA ALA A 60 -11.88 -6.54 9.55
C ALA A 60 -12.62 -5.25 9.97
N LEU A 61 -12.65 -4.25 9.10
CA LEU A 61 -13.49 -3.07 9.30
C LEU A 61 -14.96 -3.45 9.03
N PRO A 62 -15.87 -3.20 9.98
CA PRO A 62 -17.31 -3.33 9.70
C PRO A 62 -17.74 -2.39 8.58
N ALA A 63 -18.88 -2.69 7.94
CA ALA A 63 -19.40 -1.81 6.90
C ALA A 63 -19.69 -0.39 7.44
N ASN A 64 -19.43 0.62 6.61
CA ASN A 64 -19.62 2.04 6.92
C ASN A 64 -18.69 2.62 8.01
N TYR A 65 -17.54 2.02 8.23
CA TYR A 65 -16.48 2.60 9.04
C TYR A 65 -15.55 3.47 8.19
N GLU A 66 -14.98 4.50 8.81
CA GLU A 66 -14.14 5.48 8.12
C GLU A 66 -12.83 4.84 7.63
N VAL A 67 -12.49 5.12 6.39
CA VAL A 67 -11.21 4.75 5.77
C VAL A 67 -10.41 6.01 5.55
N SER A 68 -9.16 6.02 6.02
CA SER A 68 -8.26 7.17 5.97
C SER A 68 -7.13 6.96 4.95
N ALA A 69 -6.69 8.04 4.32
CA ALA A 69 -5.50 8.03 3.48
C ALA A 69 -4.26 7.65 4.30
N ALA A 70 -3.61 6.55 3.95
CA ALA A 70 -2.40 6.07 4.63
C ALA A 70 -1.16 6.94 4.37
N GLN A 71 -1.21 7.75 3.31
CA GLN A 71 -0.22 8.79 2.97
C GLN A 71 -0.90 9.85 2.10
N GLY A 72 -0.42 11.11 2.17
CA GLY A 72 -0.93 12.19 1.34
C GLY A 72 -0.60 12.00 -0.15
N GLY A 73 -1.52 12.42 -1.04
CA GLY A 73 -1.32 12.27 -2.47
C GLY A 73 -2.51 12.71 -3.33
N THR A 74 -2.42 12.44 -4.62
CA THR A 74 -3.47 12.75 -5.60
C THR A 74 -4.33 11.51 -5.86
N VAL A 75 -5.63 11.65 -5.74
CA VAL A 75 -6.61 10.60 -6.06
C VAL A 75 -6.57 10.30 -7.57
N LEU A 76 -6.26 9.07 -7.94
CA LEU A 76 -6.26 8.61 -9.33
C LEU A 76 -7.55 7.90 -9.71
N VAL A 77 -8.15 7.19 -8.76
CA VAL A 77 -9.40 6.45 -8.91
C VAL A 77 -10.24 6.65 -7.67
N SER A 78 -11.53 6.84 -7.82
CA SER A 78 -12.50 6.97 -6.73
C SER A 78 -13.89 6.62 -7.26
N ASP A 79 -14.10 5.35 -7.61
CA ASP A 79 -15.34 4.84 -8.22
C ASP A 79 -15.35 3.32 -8.26
N TRP A 80 -16.35 2.74 -8.93
CA TRP A 80 -16.36 1.33 -9.27
C TRP A 80 -15.14 0.97 -10.12
N SER A 81 -14.44 -0.06 -9.67
CA SER A 81 -13.27 -0.58 -10.38
C SER A 81 -13.67 -1.15 -11.75
N PRO A 82 -12.87 -0.95 -12.80
CA PRO A 82 -13.00 -1.73 -14.03
C PRO A 82 -12.74 -3.23 -13.80
N TYR A 83 -12.09 -3.56 -12.70
CA TYR A 83 -11.93 -4.94 -12.20
C TYR A 83 -12.99 -5.19 -11.14
N TRP A 84 -14.11 -5.78 -11.55
CA TRP A 84 -15.30 -5.96 -10.72
C TRP A 84 -15.01 -6.55 -9.32
N GLN A 85 -13.93 -7.34 -9.20
CA GLN A 85 -13.52 -7.95 -7.94
C GLN A 85 -13.25 -6.93 -6.83
N ASN A 86 -12.72 -5.76 -7.17
CA ASN A 86 -12.37 -4.72 -6.20
C ASN A 86 -13.59 -3.95 -5.66
N GLY A 87 -14.71 -3.97 -6.38
CA GLY A 87 -15.88 -3.16 -6.05
C GLY A 87 -15.60 -1.67 -6.19
N ILE A 88 -16.07 -0.86 -5.24
CA ILE A 88 -15.70 0.56 -5.16
C ILE A 88 -14.29 0.66 -4.59
N GLU A 89 -13.41 1.35 -5.33
CA GLU A 89 -12.00 1.50 -4.97
C GLU A 89 -11.57 2.97 -4.93
N VAL A 90 -10.58 3.26 -4.09
CA VAL A 90 -9.81 4.49 -4.12
C VAL A 90 -8.36 4.13 -4.36
N ILE A 91 -7.70 4.86 -5.28
CA ILE A 91 -6.26 4.76 -5.52
C ILE A 91 -5.66 6.16 -5.38
N ILE A 92 -4.67 6.29 -4.51
CA ILE A 92 -3.97 7.55 -4.25
C ILE A 92 -2.52 7.41 -4.69
N ARG A 93 -2.06 8.31 -5.56
CA ARG A 93 -0.66 8.40 -6.00
C ARG A 93 0.13 9.31 -5.06
N HIS A 94 1.26 8.82 -4.60
CA HIS A 94 2.17 9.52 -3.71
C HIS A 94 3.37 10.14 -4.45
N SER A 95 4.10 11.03 -3.77
CA SER A 95 5.28 11.72 -4.32
C SER A 95 6.44 10.78 -4.66
N ASN A 96 6.52 9.62 -4.00
CA ASN A 96 7.51 8.57 -4.27
C ASN A 96 7.21 7.73 -5.53
N GLY A 97 6.12 8.03 -6.26
CA GLY A 97 5.70 7.32 -7.47
C GLY A 97 4.92 6.02 -7.23
N GLN A 98 4.72 5.62 -5.98
CA GLN A 98 3.87 4.50 -5.60
C GLN A 98 2.42 4.95 -5.42
N CYS A 99 1.50 3.98 -5.30
CA CYS A 99 0.11 4.26 -4.98
C CYS A 99 -0.36 3.38 -3.82
N THR A 100 -1.25 3.91 -2.98
CA THR A 100 -2.06 3.11 -2.08
C THR A 100 -3.40 2.80 -2.73
N HIS A 101 -3.88 1.57 -2.53
CA HIS A 101 -5.12 1.05 -3.06
C HIS A 101 -6.01 0.58 -1.91
N TYR A 102 -7.25 1.04 -1.93
CA TYR A 102 -8.30 0.76 -0.94
C TYR A 102 -9.49 0.19 -1.70
N ALA A 103 -9.94 -1.02 -1.38
CA ALA A 103 -11.00 -1.69 -2.12
C ALA A 103 -12.15 -2.19 -1.23
N HIS A 104 -13.21 -2.69 -1.85
CA HIS A 104 -14.46 -3.16 -1.24
C HIS A 104 -15.22 -2.08 -0.48
N LEU A 105 -15.01 -0.79 -0.83
CA LEU A 105 -15.67 0.32 -0.16
C LEU A 105 -17.17 0.32 -0.44
N ASN A 106 -17.95 0.85 0.53
CA ASN A 106 -19.35 1.19 0.30
C ASN A 106 -19.50 2.54 -0.42
N ARG A 107 -18.56 3.44 -0.16
CA ARG A 107 -18.56 4.78 -0.72
C ARG A 107 -17.18 5.40 -0.72
N ALA A 108 -16.83 6.05 -1.81
CA ALA A 108 -15.71 6.98 -1.92
C ALA A 108 -16.23 8.43 -1.93
N ILE A 109 -15.44 9.43 -1.50
CA ILE A 109 -15.92 10.81 -1.30
C ILE A 109 -15.07 11.89 -1.98
N HIS A 110 -13.95 11.55 -2.55
CA HIS A 110 -13.12 12.47 -3.31
C HIS A 110 -13.22 12.19 -4.79
N ASN A 111 -12.97 13.20 -5.62
CA ASN A 111 -12.96 13.03 -7.07
C ASN A 111 -11.54 12.68 -7.55
N THR A 112 -11.46 12.03 -8.70
CA THR A 112 -10.20 11.86 -9.43
C THR A 112 -9.58 13.23 -9.70
N GLY A 113 -8.32 13.40 -9.35
CA GLY A 113 -7.57 14.65 -9.43
C GLY A 113 -7.47 15.42 -8.11
N ASP A 114 -8.32 15.15 -7.12
CA ASP A 114 -8.23 15.78 -5.82
C ASP A 114 -6.93 15.41 -5.11
N TRP A 115 -6.31 16.39 -4.45
CA TRP A 115 -5.23 16.12 -3.52
C TRP A 115 -5.79 15.91 -2.11
N VAL A 116 -5.35 14.86 -1.43
CA VAL A 116 -5.76 14.54 -0.06
C VAL A 116 -4.54 14.42 0.85
N PRO A 117 -4.55 15.04 2.05
CA PRO A 117 -3.50 14.82 3.04
C PRO A 117 -3.62 13.43 3.67
N GLN A 118 -2.51 12.95 4.26
CA GLN A 118 -2.53 11.77 5.13
C GLN A 118 -3.58 11.95 6.25
N GLY A 119 -4.20 10.85 6.67
CA GLY A 119 -5.25 10.85 7.70
C GLY A 119 -6.61 11.38 7.25
N ARG A 120 -6.71 11.97 6.06
CA ARG A 120 -8.01 12.42 5.52
C ARG A 120 -8.92 11.23 5.27
N ILE A 121 -10.17 11.33 5.69
CA ILE A 121 -11.19 10.33 5.33
C ILE A 121 -11.40 10.36 3.83
N ILE A 122 -11.31 9.19 3.20
CA ILE A 122 -11.43 9.02 1.75
C ILE A 122 -12.65 8.21 1.35
N GLY A 123 -13.30 7.56 2.31
CA GLY A 123 -14.48 6.74 2.08
C GLY A 123 -14.88 5.93 3.30
N TRP A 124 -15.79 5.00 3.08
CA TRP A 124 -16.26 4.06 4.10
C TRP A 124 -16.10 2.63 3.63
N SER A 125 -15.66 1.77 4.55
CA SER A 125 -15.53 0.33 4.33
C SER A 125 -16.87 -0.30 3.94
N GLY A 126 -16.81 -1.42 3.24
CA GLY A 126 -17.98 -2.13 2.76
C GLY A 126 -17.72 -3.58 2.41
N ALA A 127 -18.51 -4.08 1.48
CA ALA A 127 -18.42 -5.43 0.95
C ALA A 127 -18.73 -5.46 -0.55
N THR A 128 -18.38 -4.40 -1.29
CA THR A 128 -18.62 -4.33 -2.73
C THR A 128 -17.60 -5.18 -3.50
N GLY A 129 -17.96 -5.63 -4.70
CA GLY A 129 -17.11 -6.51 -5.50
C GLY A 129 -17.14 -7.98 -5.02
N ALA A 130 -15.98 -8.64 -5.05
CA ALA A 130 -15.84 -10.06 -4.67
C ALA A 130 -15.53 -10.27 -3.19
N ALA A 131 -16.14 -9.49 -2.30
CA ALA A 131 -15.95 -9.59 -0.86
C ALA A 131 -16.93 -10.61 -0.23
N ASN A 132 -16.43 -11.51 0.62
CA ASN A 132 -17.24 -12.49 1.36
C ASN A 132 -17.84 -11.91 2.67
N GLY A 133 -17.69 -10.61 2.91
CA GLY A 133 -18.15 -9.90 4.09
C GLY A 133 -17.47 -8.52 4.17
N ALA A 134 -17.95 -7.68 5.08
CA ALA A 134 -17.39 -6.35 5.23
C ALA A 134 -15.93 -6.40 5.71
N HIS A 135 -15.05 -5.79 4.96
CA HIS A 135 -13.62 -5.61 5.30
C HIS A 135 -13.03 -4.48 4.43
N LEU A 136 -11.85 -4.02 4.79
CA LEU A 136 -11.04 -3.16 3.95
C LEU A 136 -9.89 -3.98 3.37
N HIS A 137 -9.85 -4.12 2.06
CA HIS A 137 -8.65 -4.56 1.35
C HIS A 137 -7.74 -3.34 1.12
N PHE A 138 -6.50 -3.45 1.54
CA PHE A 138 -5.49 -2.39 1.43
C PHE A 138 -4.18 -2.94 0.90
N GLN A 139 -3.54 -2.21 0.00
CA GLN A 139 -2.19 -2.53 -0.48
C GLN A 139 -1.44 -1.31 -1.02
N VAL A 140 -0.12 -1.43 -1.12
CA VAL A 140 0.73 -0.53 -1.89
C VAL A 140 1.01 -1.16 -3.25
N ILE A 141 0.85 -0.38 -4.32
CA ILE A 141 0.98 -0.87 -5.69
C ILE A 141 1.90 0.01 -6.54
N ASN A 142 2.50 -0.59 -7.54
CA ASN A 142 3.15 0.14 -8.63
C ASN A 142 2.07 0.84 -9.48
N ARG A 143 2.25 2.13 -9.71
CA ARG A 143 1.29 2.96 -10.45
C ARG A 143 0.92 2.41 -11.83
N ASN A 144 1.90 1.91 -12.57
CA ASN A 144 1.73 1.57 -14.00
C ASN A 144 1.25 0.15 -14.22
N THR A 145 1.70 -0.78 -13.36
CA THR A 145 1.43 -2.23 -13.51
C THR A 145 0.33 -2.72 -12.58
N ARG A 146 -0.03 -1.95 -11.54
CA ARG A 146 -0.89 -2.35 -10.42
C ARG A 146 -0.39 -3.58 -9.63
N VAL A 147 0.84 -3.99 -9.85
CA VAL A 147 1.50 -5.07 -9.08
C VAL A 147 1.72 -4.60 -7.66
N GLY A 148 1.42 -5.46 -6.68
CA GLY A 148 1.68 -5.22 -5.26
C GLY A 148 3.16 -4.99 -4.99
N ILE A 149 3.46 -4.11 -4.04
CA ILE A 149 4.81 -3.77 -3.62
C ILE A 149 4.93 -4.03 -2.11
N PRO A 150 5.99 -4.71 -1.65
CA PRO A 150 6.28 -4.81 -0.22
C PRO A 150 6.32 -3.42 0.43
N ALA A 151 5.64 -3.28 1.55
CA ALA A 151 5.58 -2.03 2.29
C ALA A 151 5.50 -2.29 3.80
N THR A 152 5.70 -1.24 4.61
CA THR A 152 5.45 -1.25 6.04
C THR A 152 4.31 -0.30 6.39
N LEU A 153 3.57 -0.62 7.45
CA LEU A 153 2.54 0.22 8.03
C LEU A 153 3.02 0.62 9.43
N GLN A 154 3.15 1.92 9.66
CA GLN A 154 3.73 2.44 10.92
C GLN A 154 5.08 1.81 11.28
N GLY A 155 5.94 1.56 10.26
CA GLY A 155 7.29 1.02 10.44
C GLY A 155 7.41 -0.49 10.60
N TRP A 156 6.31 -1.26 10.50
CA TRP A 156 6.32 -2.71 10.57
C TRP A 156 5.32 -3.37 9.61
N THR A 157 5.39 -4.68 9.45
CA THR A 157 4.46 -5.44 8.61
C THR A 157 3.47 -6.19 9.49
N PRO A 158 2.23 -5.69 9.70
CA PRO A 158 1.23 -6.35 10.52
C PRO A 158 0.90 -7.76 10.01
N PRO A 159 1.17 -8.83 10.78
CA PRO A 159 0.85 -10.19 10.34
C PRO A 159 -0.64 -10.51 10.52
N THR A 160 -1.11 -11.54 9.82
CA THR A 160 -2.43 -12.14 10.03
C THR A 160 -2.64 -12.48 11.52
N GLY A 161 -3.81 -12.14 12.04
CA GLY A 161 -4.18 -12.31 13.45
C GLY A 161 -3.79 -11.15 14.37
N SER A 162 -2.98 -10.19 13.90
CA SER A 162 -2.64 -8.99 14.67
C SER A 162 -3.78 -7.97 14.70
N ARG A 163 -3.72 -7.04 15.66
CA ARG A 163 -4.65 -5.88 15.78
C ARG A 163 -3.84 -4.60 15.96
N PRO A 164 -3.27 -4.05 14.89
CA PRO A 164 -2.49 -2.82 15.00
C PRO A 164 -3.38 -1.63 15.38
N VAL A 165 -2.88 -0.79 16.28
CA VAL A 165 -3.54 0.47 16.65
C VAL A 165 -3.03 1.58 15.73
N SER A 166 -3.94 2.29 15.10
CA SER A 166 -3.59 3.39 14.20
C SER A 166 -3.10 4.63 14.96
N VAL A 167 -2.07 5.27 14.42
CA VAL A 167 -1.64 6.63 14.80
C VAL A 167 -1.90 7.63 13.68
N ASN A 168 -2.66 7.24 12.67
CA ASN A 168 -2.97 8.04 11.47
C ASN A 168 -3.92 9.19 11.82
N THR A 169 -3.36 10.30 12.27
CA THR A 169 -4.11 11.49 12.66
C THR A 169 -4.60 12.25 11.43
N ARG A 170 -5.78 12.85 11.55
CA ARG A 170 -6.31 13.79 10.55
C ARG A 170 -5.43 15.05 10.52
N ALA A 171 -4.95 15.40 9.32
CA ALA A 171 -4.26 16.66 9.06
C ALA A 171 -5.26 17.82 8.94
#